data_e11a3ac8f46a0c70cca612ffcaf1fce0
#
_entry.id   e11a3ac8f46a0c70cca612ffcaf1fce0
#
_cell.length_a   1.000
_cell.length_b   1.000
_cell.length_c   1.000
_cell.angle_alpha   90.00
_cell.angle_beta   90.00
_cell.angle_gamma   90.00
#
_symmetry.space_group_name_H-M   'P 1'
#
loop_
_entity.id
_entity.type
_entity.pdbx_description
1 polymer ?
#
loop_
_entity_poly.entity_id
_entity_poly.type
_entity_poly.pdbx_seq_one_letter_code
_entity_poly.pdbx_strand_id
1 'polypeptide(L)'
;LVGSEMCIRDSKELPLQMLASVGWYGFYTQYYYSADSSFVPMIYDRMRRYLHEVWQVDKSGLVIERQGAWSWGDWGEHVDMGVLTNCWYYLALKAERAFALQLGKDKDADEISRMMRSIERCFDTKFWTGSAYRSPGYKGETDDRSQAMAVVSGLASKDKYPALTKVLKKEYHASPYMEKYVLEALFQMGEPAFALERMKQRYTRMLDYAEYTTLFEGWGIGAEGFGGGTINHAWSGGPLTLLSQKVCGIEPTSPGFRTFKISPQLGSLSEASASLETHYGTIQVSIKKKGKRMKFDLQIPEGTSAELIKPNGTRKHLGPGHHQVD
;
A
#
# COMPACT_ATOMS: atom_id res chain seq x y z
N LEU A 1 5.52 13.52 19.18
CA LEU A 1 5.35 14.73 18.35
C LEU A 1 6.68 15.35 17.86
N VAL A 2 7.83 15.00 18.44
CA VAL A 2 9.12 15.65 18.12
C VAL A 2 9.72 15.19 16.80
N GLY A 3 9.55 13.93 16.40
CA GLY A 3 10.18 13.38 15.19
C GLY A 3 9.52 13.82 13.89
N SER A 4 8.21 13.71 13.78
CA SER A 4 7.47 14.10 12.56
C SER A 4 7.41 15.62 12.36
N GLU A 5 7.35 16.40 13.44
CA GLU A 5 7.40 17.85 13.35
C GLU A 5 8.77 18.39 12.97
N MET A 6 9.88 17.75 13.41
CA MET A 6 11.23 18.12 12.96
C MET A 6 11.41 17.86 11.45
N CYS A 7 10.95 16.74 10.94
CA CYS A 7 10.96 16.47 9.50
C CYS A 7 10.16 17.47 8.68
N ILE A 8 9.06 17.99 9.22
CA ILE A 8 8.20 18.99 8.57
C ILE A 8 8.77 20.41 8.69
N ARG A 9 9.44 20.72 9.82
CA ARG A 9 9.96 22.07 10.09
C ARG A 9 11.27 22.40 9.34
N ASP A 10 12.16 21.45 9.18
CA ASP A 10 13.49 21.66 8.64
C ASP A 10 13.58 21.40 7.14
N SER A 11 12.64 20.68 6.57
CA SER A 11 12.52 20.50 5.13
C SER A 11 11.37 21.36 4.59
N LYS A 12 11.65 22.18 3.59
CA LYS A 12 10.61 22.94 2.88
C LYS A 12 9.59 22.01 2.21
N GLU A 13 9.94 20.75 1.96
CA GLU A 13 9.11 19.75 1.33
C GLU A 13 9.69 18.35 1.50
N LEU A 14 8.80 17.36 1.66
CA LEU A 14 9.09 15.93 1.59
C LEU A 14 8.34 15.33 0.37
N PRO A 15 8.93 15.36 -0.83
CA PRO A 15 8.22 15.10 -2.08
C PRO A 15 7.52 13.75 -2.12
N LEU A 16 8.20 12.67 -1.70
CA LEU A 16 7.64 11.34 -1.74
C LEU A 16 6.49 11.15 -0.74
N GLN A 17 6.61 11.67 0.47
CA GLN A 17 5.54 11.64 1.46
C GLN A 17 4.33 12.45 1.00
N MET A 18 4.57 13.58 0.33
CA MET A 18 3.49 14.35 -0.27
C MET A 18 2.77 13.57 -1.36
N LEU A 19 3.47 12.86 -2.25
CA LEU A 19 2.86 11.96 -3.24
C LEU A 19 2.05 10.85 -2.57
N ALA A 20 2.57 10.24 -1.50
CA ALA A 20 1.85 9.24 -0.73
C ALA A 20 0.57 9.81 -0.09
N SER A 21 0.68 11.01 0.52
CA SER A 21 -0.43 11.67 1.23
C SER A 21 -1.53 12.16 0.30
N VAL A 22 -1.18 12.81 -0.81
CA VAL A 22 -2.18 13.28 -1.79
C VAL A 22 -2.71 12.17 -2.69
N GLY A 23 -2.02 11.03 -2.73
CA GLY A 23 -2.26 9.94 -3.65
C GLY A 23 -3.21 8.86 -3.11
N TRP A 24 -2.99 7.64 -3.64
CA TRP A 24 -3.84 6.48 -3.41
C TRP A 24 -3.93 6.06 -1.96
N TYR A 25 -2.79 6.02 -1.25
CA TYR A 25 -2.72 5.59 0.16
C TYR A 25 -3.09 6.68 1.18
N GLY A 26 -3.17 7.93 0.75
CA GLY A 26 -3.61 9.06 1.57
C GLY A 26 -5.06 9.44 1.29
N PHE A 27 -5.28 10.52 0.54
CA PHE A 27 -6.62 11.09 0.32
C PHE A 27 -7.62 10.11 -0.27
N TYR A 28 -7.20 9.28 -1.24
CA TYR A 28 -8.14 8.33 -1.84
C TYR A 28 -8.54 7.23 -0.85
N THR A 29 -7.60 6.67 -0.08
CA THR A 29 -7.91 5.68 0.95
C THR A 29 -8.79 6.28 2.03
N GLN A 30 -8.53 7.52 2.48
CA GLN A 30 -9.38 8.23 3.43
C GLN A 30 -10.83 8.30 2.93
N TYR A 31 -11.03 8.79 1.71
CA TYR A 31 -12.35 8.81 1.09
C TYR A 31 -12.98 7.42 0.99
N TYR A 32 -12.21 6.45 0.48
CA TYR A 32 -12.74 5.13 0.13
C TYR A 32 -13.17 4.32 1.36
N TYR A 33 -12.49 4.52 2.50
CA TYR A 33 -12.81 3.86 3.77
C TYR A 33 -13.88 4.59 4.59
N SER A 34 -13.89 5.91 4.59
CA SER A 34 -14.85 6.70 5.37
C SER A 34 -16.16 7.01 4.62
N ALA A 35 -16.16 6.93 3.29
CA ALA A 35 -17.17 7.50 2.38
C ALA A 35 -17.34 9.04 2.49
N ASP A 36 -16.50 9.72 3.27
CA ASP A 36 -16.51 11.18 3.34
C ASP A 36 -15.85 11.75 2.08
N SER A 37 -16.66 12.33 1.22
CA SER A 37 -16.21 13.03 0.00
C SER A 37 -16.21 14.55 0.14
N SER A 38 -16.57 15.09 1.29
CA SER A 38 -16.76 16.53 1.51
C SER A 38 -15.48 17.35 1.26
N PHE A 39 -14.33 16.77 1.54
CA PHE A 39 -13.03 17.41 1.33
C PHE A 39 -12.56 17.39 -0.14
N VAL A 40 -13.07 16.49 -0.98
CA VAL A 40 -12.57 16.30 -2.35
C VAL A 40 -12.63 17.57 -3.20
N PRO A 41 -13.76 18.32 -3.24
CA PRO A 41 -13.79 19.60 -3.98
C PRO A 41 -12.79 20.63 -3.46
N MET A 42 -12.48 20.60 -2.15
CA MET A 42 -11.59 21.56 -1.51
C MET A 42 -10.11 21.33 -1.87
N ILE A 43 -9.71 20.06 -2.07
CA ILE A 43 -8.32 19.70 -2.31
C ILE A 43 -7.98 19.52 -3.79
N TYR A 44 -8.97 19.23 -4.65
CA TYR A 44 -8.74 18.77 -6.02
C TYR A 44 -7.85 19.70 -6.84
N ASP A 45 -8.16 20.99 -6.88
CA ASP A 45 -7.38 21.93 -7.68
C ASP A 45 -5.96 22.14 -7.12
N ARG A 46 -5.75 22.00 -5.81
CA ARG A 46 -4.43 22.04 -5.17
C ARG A 46 -3.62 20.78 -5.51
N MET A 47 -4.26 19.61 -5.42
CA MET A 47 -3.67 18.34 -5.79
C MET A 47 -3.24 18.36 -7.26
N ARG A 48 -4.12 18.84 -8.16
CA ARG A 48 -3.83 18.96 -9.58
C ARG A 48 -2.62 19.84 -9.83
N ARG A 49 -2.57 21.06 -9.25
CA ARG A 49 -1.39 21.94 -9.37
C ARG A 49 -0.13 21.28 -8.87
N TYR A 50 -0.20 20.60 -7.71
CA TYR A 50 0.95 19.90 -7.17
C TYR A 50 1.47 18.83 -8.14
N LEU A 51 0.60 18.01 -8.70
CA LEU A 51 1.00 16.91 -9.58
C LEU A 51 1.44 17.36 -10.99
N HIS A 52 0.91 18.45 -11.52
CA HIS A 52 1.14 18.86 -12.90
C HIS A 52 2.11 20.04 -13.06
N GLU A 53 2.25 20.90 -12.03
CA GLU A 53 3.12 22.08 -12.10
C GLU A 53 4.41 21.90 -11.30
N VAL A 54 4.35 21.17 -10.14
CA VAL A 54 5.50 20.98 -9.26
C VAL A 54 6.33 19.76 -9.69
N TRP A 55 5.67 18.68 -10.11
CA TRP A 55 6.34 17.52 -10.67
C TRP A 55 6.56 17.65 -12.16
N GLN A 56 7.82 17.47 -12.58
CA GLN A 56 8.20 17.49 -13.98
C GLN A 56 8.38 16.08 -14.50
N VAL A 57 7.99 15.85 -15.74
CA VAL A 57 8.14 14.58 -16.44
C VAL A 57 8.97 14.77 -17.72
N ASP A 58 9.70 13.75 -18.11
CA ASP A 58 10.42 13.73 -19.37
C ASP A 58 9.47 13.45 -20.56
N LYS A 59 10.02 13.37 -21.77
CA LYS A 59 9.24 13.09 -23.00
C LYS A 59 8.55 11.73 -22.99
N SER A 60 8.98 10.81 -22.13
CA SER A 60 8.36 9.50 -21.95
C SER A 60 7.22 9.53 -20.92
N GLY A 61 7.04 10.62 -20.20
CA GLY A 61 6.08 10.78 -19.12
C GLY A 61 6.59 10.29 -17.77
N LEU A 62 7.85 9.88 -17.68
CA LEU A 62 8.48 9.47 -16.42
C LEU A 62 8.96 10.69 -15.65
N VAL A 63 8.84 10.61 -14.33
CA VAL A 63 9.24 11.71 -13.43
C VAL A 63 10.73 11.96 -13.51
N ILE A 64 11.10 13.25 -13.65
CA ILE A 64 12.46 13.74 -13.54
C ILE A 64 12.75 14.00 -12.06
N GLU A 65 13.94 13.60 -11.60
CA GLU A 65 14.38 13.85 -10.23
C GLU A 65 14.34 15.36 -9.93
N ARG A 66 13.69 15.72 -8.82
CA ARG A 66 13.56 17.10 -8.41
C ARG A 66 14.85 17.60 -7.76
N GLN A 67 15.25 18.81 -8.14
CA GLN A 67 16.39 19.48 -7.54
C GLN A 67 15.95 20.33 -6.34
N GLY A 68 16.81 20.47 -5.33
CA GLY A 68 16.65 21.41 -4.23
C GLY A 68 15.61 20.99 -3.14
N ALA A 69 15.12 19.76 -3.20
CA ALA A 69 14.27 19.17 -2.18
C ALA A 69 14.96 17.97 -1.53
N TRP A 70 14.55 17.61 -0.33
CA TRP A 70 15.06 16.40 0.30
C TRP A 70 14.44 15.15 -0.33
N SER A 71 15.25 14.45 -1.13
CA SER A 71 14.85 13.20 -1.82
C SER A 71 14.90 12.02 -0.86
N TRP A 72 14.03 12.02 0.17
CA TRP A 72 13.91 10.90 1.08
C TRP A 72 12.82 9.93 0.59
N GLY A 73 13.20 8.69 0.34
CA GLY A 73 12.28 7.63 -0.07
C GLY A 73 11.95 6.63 1.03
N ASP A 74 12.88 6.43 1.94
CA ASP A 74 12.78 5.56 3.11
C ASP A 74 14.04 5.73 3.98
N TRP A 75 14.01 5.24 5.22
CA TRP A 75 15.20 5.09 6.03
C TRP A 75 16.06 3.92 5.55
N GLY A 76 17.37 4.03 5.74
CA GLY A 76 18.35 3.03 5.36
C GLY A 76 19.06 3.31 4.04
N GLU A 77 19.82 2.33 3.60
CA GLU A 77 20.63 2.38 2.39
C GLU A 77 19.90 1.75 1.19
N HIS A 78 20.53 1.81 0.02
CA HIS A 78 20.10 1.13 -1.20
C HIS A 78 18.67 1.51 -1.66
N VAL A 79 18.30 2.81 -1.56
CA VAL A 79 17.03 3.33 -2.03
C VAL A 79 17.11 3.70 -3.51
N ASP A 80 16.40 3.02 -4.39
CA ASP A 80 16.29 3.38 -5.80
C ASP A 80 15.18 4.42 -6.03
N MET A 81 15.54 5.69 -5.85
CA MET A 81 14.60 6.81 -5.92
C MET A 81 13.90 6.94 -7.27
N GLY A 82 14.57 6.60 -8.39
CA GLY A 82 13.96 6.74 -9.70
C GLY A 82 12.77 5.80 -9.90
N VAL A 83 12.89 4.55 -9.48
CA VAL A 83 11.77 3.59 -9.51
C VAL A 83 10.69 3.99 -8.52
N LEU A 84 11.07 4.27 -7.26
CA LEU A 84 10.11 4.62 -6.19
C LEU A 84 9.28 5.84 -6.54
N THR A 85 9.91 6.92 -6.99
CA THR A 85 9.21 8.18 -7.30
C THR A 85 8.19 7.98 -8.41
N ASN A 86 8.53 7.23 -9.46
CA ASN A 86 7.59 6.94 -10.55
C ASN A 86 6.38 6.10 -10.09
N CYS A 87 6.60 5.13 -9.19
CA CYS A 87 5.50 4.36 -8.61
C CYS A 87 4.56 5.22 -7.75
N TRP A 88 5.10 6.09 -6.91
CA TRP A 88 4.31 6.99 -6.07
C TRP A 88 3.57 8.04 -6.90
N TYR A 89 4.22 8.59 -7.92
CA TYR A 89 3.58 9.54 -8.83
C TYR A 89 2.42 8.90 -9.60
N TYR A 90 2.62 7.68 -10.10
CA TYR A 90 1.56 6.92 -10.77
C TYR A 90 0.36 6.67 -9.84
N LEU A 91 0.61 6.31 -8.57
CA LEU A 91 -0.45 6.14 -7.57
C LEU A 91 -1.17 7.46 -7.24
N ALA A 92 -0.45 8.58 -7.27
CA ALA A 92 -1.05 9.89 -7.08
C ALA A 92 -1.95 10.29 -8.27
N LEU A 93 -1.50 10.05 -9.50
CA LEU A 93 -2.32 10.25 -10.71
C LEU A 93 -3.58 9.35 -10.70
N LYS A 94 -3.44 8.11 -10.22
CA LYS A 94 -4.59 7.18 -10.08
C LYS A 94 -5.66 7.73 -9.13
N ALA A 95 -5.25 8.32 -8.00
CA ALA A 95 -6.14 8.97 -7.06
C ALA A 95 -6.77 10.25 -7.65
N GLU A 96 -5.98 11.09 -8.30
CA GLU A 96 -6.45 12.30 -8.97
C GLU A 96 -7.51 11.98 -10.03
N ARG A 97 -7.24 10.95 -10.86
CA ARG A 97 -8.22 10.50 -11.85
C ARG A 97 -9.54 10.05 -11.23
N ALA A 98 -9.48 9.31 -10.12
CA ALA A 98 -10.68 8.87 -9.42
C ALA A 98 -11.50 10.06 -8.88
N PHE A 99 -10.84 11.08 -8.33
CA PHE A 99 -11.49 12.30 -7.88
C PHE A 99 -12.03 13.16 -9.04
N ALA A 100 -11.30 13.23 -10.16
CA ALA A 100 -11.79 13.91 -11.38
C ALA A 100 -13.12 13.32 -11.84
N LEU A 101 -13.21 11.99 -11.94
CA LEU A 101 -14.45 11.29 -12.30
C LEU A 101 -15.57 11.54 -11.30
N GLN A 102 -15.26 11.50 -9.99
CA GLN A 102 -16.24 11.78 -8.94
C GLN A 102 -16.81 13.21 -9.02
N LEU A 103 -15.99 14.18 -9.43
CA LEU A 103 -16.37 15.58 -9.60
C LEU A 103 -16.99 15.88 -10.99
N GLY A 104 -17.12 14.91 -11.87
CA GLY A 104 -17.62 15.10 -13.25
C GLY A 104 -16.65 15.87 -14.15
N LYS A 105 -15.35 15.89 -13.79
CA LYS A 105 -14.29 16.57 -14.57
C LYS A 105 -13.71 15.60 -15.62
N ASP A 106 -14.51 15.19 -16.58
CA ASP A 106 -14.15 14.16 -17.57
C ASP A 106 -12.92 14.51 -18.40
N LYS A 107 -12.75 15.77 -18.79
CA LYS A 107 -11.56 16.24 -19.54
C LYS A 107 -10.27 16.04 -18.76
N ASP A 108 -10.30 16.33 -17.46
CA ASP A 108 -9.15 16.12 -16.57
C ASP A 108 -8.88 14.62 -16.44
N ALA A 109 -9.91 13.80 -16.23
CA ALA A 109 -9.79 12.35 -16.14
C ALA A 109 -9.17 11.73 -17.42
N ASP A 110 -9.51 12.25 -18.59
CA ASP A 110 -8.94 11.83 -19.88
C ASP A 110 -7.47 12.24 -20.01
N GLU A 111 -7.12 13.46 -19.61
CA GLU A 111 -5.73 13.94 -19.58
C GLU A 111 -4.87 13.08 -18.67
N ILE A 112 -5.30 12.87 -17.44
CA ILE A 112 -4.60 12.03 -16.45
C ILE A 112 -4.46 10.60 -16.98
N SER A 113 -5.50 10.06 -17.61
CA SER A 113 -5.44 8.73 -18.23
C SER A 113 -4.39 8.64 -19.35
N ARG A 114 -4.16 9.70 -20.12
CA ARG A 114 -3.07 9.73 -21.11
C ARG A 114 -1.70 9.75 -20.46
N MET A 115 -1.53 10.51 -19.38
CA MET A 115 -0.28 10.53 -18.60
C MET A 115 0.02 9.15 -18.01
N MET A 116 -0.96 8.52 -17.36
CA MET A 116 -0.81 7.17 -16.80
C MET A 116 -0.40 6.15 -17.88
N ARG A 117 -1.07 6.13 -19.04
CA ARG A 117 -0.70 5.25 -20.15
C ARG A 117 0.71 5.52 -20.69
N SER A 118 1.19 6.75 -20.62
CA SER A 118 2.57 7.06 -21.02
C SER A 118 3.58 6.42 -20.08
N ILE A 119 3.34 6.54 -18.76
CA ILE A 119 4.16 5.90 -17.74
C ILE A 119 4.14 4.36 -17.93
N GLU A 120 2.97 3.76 -18.05
CA GLU A 120 2.80 2.31 -18.25
C GLU A 120 3.64 1.76 -19.41
N ARG A 121 3.64 2.47 -20.55
CA ARG A 121 4.42 2.07 -21.74
C ARG A 121 5.92 2.16 -21.55
N CYS A 122 6.39 3.15 -20.78
CA CYS A 122 7.81 3.46 -20.69
C CYS A 122 8.49 2.88 -19.45
N PHE A 123 7.71 2.53 -18.42
CA PHE A 123 8.26 2.08 -17.13
C PHE A 123 9.14 0.83 -17.27
N ASP A 124 8.64 -0.18 -17.93
CA ASP A 124 9.41 -1.42 -18.16
C ASP A 124 10.65 -1.17 -19.02
N THR A 125 10.51 -0.41 -20.11
CA THR A 125 11.64 -0.10 -21.00
C THR A 125 12.76 0.63 -20.27
N LYS A 126 12.40 1.46 -19.27
CA LYS A 126 13.36 2.27 -18.53
C LYS A 126 14.00 1.52 -17.38
N PHE A 127 13.21 0.73 -16.65
CA PHE A 127 13.61 0.22 -15.32
C PHE A 127 13.75 -1.31 -15.24
N TRP A 128 13.11 -2.09 -16.14
CA TRP A 128 13.17 -3.53 -16.08
C TRP A 128 14.48 -4.09 -16.64
N THR A 129 15.24 -4.82 -15.82
CA THR A 129 16.53 -5.41 -16.19
C THR A 129 16.45 -6.87 -16.66
N GLY A 130 15.24 -7.44 -16.76
CA GLY A 130 15.03 -8.86 -17.00
C GLY A 130 14.80 -9.67 -15.72
N SER A 131 15.18 -9.14 -14.56
CA SER A 131 15.04 -9.83 -13.26
C SER A 131 14.55 -8.93 -12.12
N ALA A 132 14.71 -7.62 -12.22
CA ALA A 132 14.32 -6.63 -11.22
C ALA A 132 14.11 -5.26 -11.86
N TYR A 133 13.39 -4.38 -11.19
CA TYR A 133 13.33 -2.96 -11.51
C TYR A 133 14.52 -2.22 -10.90
N ARG A 134 15.24 -1.49 -11.72
CA ARG A 134 16.41 -0.69 -11.30
C ARG A 134 16.52 0.55 -12.18
N SER A 135 16.83 1.68 -11.57
CA SER A 135 17.12 2.90 -12.33
C SER A 135 18.42 2.78 -13.10
N PRO A 136 18.51 3.30 -14.33
CA PRO A 136 19.77 3.42 -15.03
C PRO A 136 20.81 4.18 -14.21
N GLY A 137 21.99 3.59 -14.02
CA GLY A 137 23.08 4.19 -13.23
C GLY A 137 22.97 4.01 -11.73
N TYR A 138 21.88 3.45 -11.19
CA TYR A 138 21.77 3.07 -9.78
C TYR A 138 22.78 1.96 -9.45
N LYS A 139 23.61 2.19 -8.40
CA LYS A 139 24.73 1.29 -8.03
C LYS A 139 24.53 0.57 -6.70
N GLY A 140 23.45 0.85 -5.97
CA GLY A 140 23.10 0.14 -4.74
C GLY A 140 22.74 -1.32 -4.97
N GLU A 141 22.51 -2.06 -3.90
CA GLU A 141 21.91 -3.40 -3.96
C GLU A 141 20.49 -3.33 -4.52
N THR A 142 19.91 -4.45 -4.89
CA THR A 142 18.55 -4.46 -5.44
C THR A 142 17.55 -4.06 -4.36
N ASP A 143 16.90 -2.93 -4.54
CA ASP A 143 15.98 -2.33 -3.58
C ASP A 143 14.64 -3.09 -3.56
N ASP A 144 14.31 -3.76 -2.45
CA ASP A 144 13.04 -4.49 -2.27
C ASP A 144 11.83 -3.55 -2.27
N ARG A 145 11.98 -2.31 -1.78
CA ARG A 145 10.92 -1.28 -1.79
C ARG A 145 10.48 -0.92 -3.20
N SER A 146 11.44 -0.76 -4.10
CA SER A 146 11.20 -0.46 -5.51
C SER A 146 10.44 -1.60 -6.20
N GLN A 147 10.81 -2.85 -5.93
CA GLN A 147 10.09 -4.01 -6.47
C GLN A 147 8.66 -4.07 -5.94
N ALA A 148 8.50 -3.90 -4.63
CA ALA A 148 7.19 -3.88 -3.99
C ALA A 148 6.30 -2.78 -4.54
N MET A 149 6.81 -1.56 -4.67
CA MET A 149 6.06 -0.43 -5.19
C MET A 149 5.67 -0.61 -6.66
N ALA A 150 6.50 -1.23 -7.49
CA ALA A 150 6.13 -1.57 -8.86
C ALA A 150 4.93 -2.56 -8.90
N VAL A 151 4.86 -3.50 -7.95
CA VAL A 151 3.73 -4.43 -7.82
C VAL A 151 2.47 -3.72 -7.31
N VAL A 152 2.55 -3.00 -6.19
CA VAL A 152 1.35 -2.39 -5.57
C VAL A 152 0.79 -1.22 -6.37
N SER A 153 1.61 -0.52 -7.14
CA SER A 153 1.13 0.50 -8.08
C SER A 153 0.37 -0.11 -9.26
N GLY A 154 0.69 -1.35 -9.63
CA GLY A 154 0.18 -2.05 -10.79
C GLY A 154 1.02 -1.84 -12.06
N LEU A 155 2.21 -1.21 -11.95
CA LEU A 155 3.13 -1.03 -13.06
C LEU A 155 3.86 -2.34 -13.43
N ALA A 156 4.10 -3.22 -12.45
CA ALA A 156 4.64 -4.53 -12.72
C ALA A 156 3.55 -5.49 -13.22
N SER A 157 3.73 -6.03 -14.41
CA SER A 157 2.87 -7.08 -14.96
C SER A 157 3.08 -8.43 -14.27
N LYS A 158 2.04 -9.29 -14.28
CA LYS A 158 2.03 -10.55 -13.52
C LYS A 158 3.11 -11.55 -13.96
N ASP A 159 3.55 -11.51 -15.21
CA ASP A 159 4.64 -12.36 -15.73
C ASP A 159 5.99 -12.10 -15.03
N LYS A 160 6.17 -10.92 -14.43
CA LYS A 160 7.35 -10.53 -13.65
C LYS A 160 7.31 -11.00 -12.19
N TYR A 161 6.12 -11.35 -11.68
CA TYR A 161 5.94 -11.74 -10.28
C TYR A 161 6.91 -12.83 -9.79
N PRO A 162 7.22 -13.90 -10.57
CA PRO A 162 8.19 -14.90 -10.12
C PRO A 162 9.60 -14.35 -9.88
N ALA A 163 10.04 -13.38 -10.68
CA ALA A 163 11.34 -12.73 -10.51
C ALA A 163 11.31 -11.77 -9.30
N LEU A 164 10.27 -10.94 -9.19
CA LEU A 164 10.10 -9.99 -8.09
C LEU A 164 9.95 -10.70 -6.74
N THR A 165 9.23 -11.81 -6.69
CA THR A 165 9.13 -12.67 -5.50
C THR A 165 10.51 -13.14 -5.01
N LYS A 166 11.40 -13.52 -5.94
CA LYS A 166 12.77 -13.91 -5.57
C LYS A 166 13.53 -12.75 -4.92
N VAL A 167 13.37 -11.54 -5.44
CA VAL A 167 13.99 -10.35 -4.83
C VAL A 167 13.41 -10.11 -3.43
N LEU A 168 12.09 -10.07 -3.28
CA LEU A 168 11.44 -9.80 -1.99
C LEU A 168 11.71 -10.90 -0.94
N LYS A 169 12.09 -12.12 -1.38
CA LYS A 169 12.51 -13.20 -0.47
C LYS A 169 13.97 -13.10 -0.04
N LYS A 170 14.78 -12.31 -0.76
CA LYS A 170 16.22 -12.19 -0.51
C LYS A 170 16.59 -10.86 0.16
N GLU A 171 16.01 -9.77 -0.29
CA GLU A 171 16.38 -8.42 0.13
C GLU A 171 15.47 -7.91 1.27
N TYR A 172 16.07 -7.15 2.21
CA TYR A 172 15.41 -6.70 3.45
C TYR A 172 15.82 -5.26 3.80
N HIS A 173 15.85 -4.37 2.80
CA HIS A 173 16.25 -2.97 2.97
C HIS A 173 15.12 -2.07 3.51
N ALA A 174 13.86 -2.48 3.33
CA ALA A 174 12.71 -1.69 3.74
C ALA A 174 12.73 -1.37 5.25
N SER A 175 12.48 -0.11 5.62
CA SER A 175 12.17 0.28 7.00
C SER A 175 10.75 -0.19 7.38
N PRO A 176 10.32 -0.06 8.64
CA PRO A 176 8.94 -0.38 9.02
C PRO A 176 7.88 0.37 8.20
N TYR A 177 8.19 1.59 7.72
CA TYR A 177 7.32 2.36 6.83
C TYR A 177 7.08 1.65 5.50
N MET A 178 8.15 1.25 4.82
CA MET A 178 8.06 0.62 3.50
C MET A 178 7.78 -0.88 3.56
N GLU A 179 8.01 -1.52 4.69
CA GLU A 179 7.71 -2.96 4.88
C GLU A 179 6.23 -3.28 4.67
N LYS A 180 5.32 -2.36 5.00
CA LYS A 180 3.89 -2.49 4.69
C LYS A 180 3.64 -2.77 3.21
N TYR A 181 4.33 -2.07 2.32
CA TYR A 181 4.16 -2.23 0.87
C TYR A 181 4.85 -3.49 0.35
N VAL A 182 5.97 -3.89 0.95
CA VAL A 182 6.62 -5.17 0.66
C VAL A 182 5.70 -6.34 0.99
N LEU A 183 5.09 -6.32 2.16
CA LEU A 183 4.12 -7.35 2.58
C LEU A 183 2.87 -7.33 1.69
N GLU A 184 2.34 -6.15 1.36
CA GLU A 184 1.19 -6.02 0.45
C GLU A 184 1.48 -6.60 -0.93
N ALA A 185 2.67 -6.32 -1.48
CA ALA A 185 3.12 -6.89 -2.75
C ALA A 185 3.21 -8.43 -2.70
N LEU A 186 3.74 -8.99 -1.61
CA LEU A 186 3.80 -10.44 -1.41
C LEU A 186 2.40 -11.07 -1.39
N PHE A 187 1.43 -10.48 -0.69
CA PHE A 187 0.04 -10.94 -0.74
C PHE A 187 -0.54 -10.83 -2.15
N GLN A 188 -0.28 -9.73 -2.86
CA GLN A 188 -0.76 -9.53 -4.24
C GLN A 188 -0.16 -10.53 -5.22
N MET A 189 1.09 -10.94 -5.00
CA MET A 189 1.77 -11.96 -5.80
C MET A 189 1.40 -13.41 -5.42
N GLY A 190 0.54 -13.60 -4.41
CA GLY A 190 0.09 -14.94 -4.00
C GLY A 190 1.06 -15.67 -3.06
N GLU A 191 1.88 -14.94 -2.32
CA GLU A 191 2.87 -15.44 -1.37
C GLU A 191 2.49 -15.20 0.11
N PRO A 192 1.23 -15.50 0.54
CA PRO A 192 0.75 -15.14 1.88
C PRO A 192 1.52 -15.84 3.01
N ALA A 193 2.00 -17.07 2.79
CA ALA A 193 2.77 -17.79 3.80
C ALA A 193 4.11 -17.09 4.08
N PHE A 194 4.79 -16.66 3.02
CA PHE A 194 6.05 -15.94 3.15
C PHE A 194 5.83 -14.52 3.70
N ALA A 195 4.76 -13.83 3.30
CA ALA A 195 4.41 -12.52 3.83
C ALA A 195 4.23 -12.56 5.37
N LEU A 196 3.52 -13.57 5.88
CA LEU A 196 3.34 -13.77 7.32
C LEU A 196 4.66 -14.10 8.05
N GLU A 197 5.49 -14.94 7.44
CA GLU A 197 6.80 -15.29 8.02
C GLU A 197 7.72 -14.06 8.06
N ARG A 198 7.81 -13.30 6.96
CA ARG A 198 8.58 -12.05 6.90
C ARG A 198 8.06 -11.03 7.92
N MET A 199 6.75 -10.85 8.03
CA MET A 199 6.14 -9.98 9.04
C MET A 199 6.58 -10.39 10.45
N LYS A 200 6.45 -11.67 10.81
CA LYS A 200 6.86 -12.20 12.10
C LYS A 200 8.35 -11.96 12.35
N GLN A 201 9.21 -12.34 11.41
CA GLN A 201 10.66 -12.19 11.52
C GLN A 201 11.08 -10.74 11.76
N ARG A 202 10.49 -9.79 11.00
CA ARG A 202 10.86 -8.38 11.03
C ARG A 202 10.40 -7.68 12.31
N TYR A 203 9.19 -7.98 12.78
CA TYR A 203 8.57 -7.27 13.91
C TYR A 203 8.83 -7.92 15.27
N THR A 204 9.25 -9.19 15.35
CA THR A 204 9.49 -9.89 16.63
C THR A 204 10.42 -9.09 17.53
N ARG A 205 11.55 -8.60 16.99
CA ARG A 205 12.51 -7.81 17.79
C ARG A 205 11.86 -6.56 18.39
N MET A 206 11.00 -5.87 17.65
CA MET A 206 10.31 -4.67 18.12
C MET A 206 9.29 -5.01 19.22
N LEU A 207 8.63 -6.18 19.13
CA LEU A 207 7.67 -6.66 20.11
C LEU A 207 8.32 -7.22 21.38
N ASP A 208 9.57 -7.67 21.28
CA ASP A 208 10.32 -8.24 22.43
C ASP A 208 10.90 -7.17 23.38
N TYR A 209 10.83 -5.88 23.02
CA TYR A 209 11.16 -4.79 23.93
C TYR A 209 10.08 -4.66 25.01
N ALA A 210 10.30 -5.32 26.16
CA ALA A 210 9.33 -5.39 27.27
C ALA A 210 8.99 -4.02 27.90
N GLU A 211 9.85 -3.02 27.70
CA GLU A 211 9.67 -1.67 28.24
C GLU A 211 8.68 -0.81 27.45
N TYR A 212 8.38 -1.19 26.20
CA TYR A 212 7.56 -0.39 25.29
C TYR A 212 6.36 -1.21 24.77
N THR A 213 5.21 -0.58 24.75
CA THR A 213 3.97 -1.15 24.20
C THR A 213 3.61 -0.55 22.85
N THR A 214 4.59 0.09 22.18
CA THR A 214 4.45 0.85 20.93
C THR A 214 5.35 0.26 19.86
N LEU A 215 5.09 0.64 18.60
CA LEU A 215 5.94 0.32 17.47
C LEU A 215 6.88 1.48 17.17
N PHE A 216 8.10 1.18 16.71
CA PHE A 216 9.18 2.15 16.55
C PHE A 216 9.23 2.68 15.10
N GLU A 217 9.85 3.83 14.91
CA GLU A 217 10.10 4.43 13.61
C GLU A 217 11.01 3.55 12.73
N GLY A 218 12.11 3.06 13.29
CA GLY A 218 13.06 2.14 12.69
C GLY A 218 12.94 0.73 13.24
N TRP A 219 13.80 -0.20 12.80
CA TRP A 219 13.82 -1.58 13.30
C TRP A 219 14.42 -1.75 14.69
N GLY A 220 15.01 -0.71 15.25
CA GLY A 220 15.60 -0.67 16.56
C GLY A 220 15.48 0.71 17.20
N ILE A 221 16.15 0.91 18.34
CA ILE A 221 16.15 2.16 19.10
C ILE A 221 17.51 2.86 18.96
N GLY A 222 17.50 4.19 18.86
CA GLY A 222 18.72 4.99 18.75
C GLY A 222 19.50 4.72 17.47
N ALA A 223 20.79 4.44 17.58
CA ALA A 223 21.67 4.16 16.44
C ALA A 223 21.23 2.92 15.63
N GLU A 224 20.62 1.93 16.27
CA GLU A 224 20.08 0.74 15.59
C GLU A 224 18.86 1.05 14.73
N GLY A 225 18.18 2.19 14.96
CA GLY A 225 17.03 2.67 14.22
C GLY A 225 17.39 3.68 13.12
N PHE A 226 18.61 3.66 12.59
CA PHE A 226 19.14 4.65 11.63
C PHE A 226 19.18 6.08 12.16
N GLY A 227 19.37 6.27 13.47
CA GLY A 227 19.45 7.57 14.10
C GLY A 227 18.11 8.33 14.21
N GLY A 228 17.05 7.81 13.61
CA GLY A 228 15.68 8.23 13.86
C GLY A 228 15.23 7.57 15.16
N GLY A 229 14.51 8.14 15.97
CA GLY A 229 14.40 7.47 17.23
C GLY A 229 13.07 7.60 17.92
N THR A 230 11.99 7.81 17.22
CA THR A 230 10.71 7.74 17.92
C THR A 230 10.34 6.30 18.19
N ILE A 231 10.06 6.02 19.45
CA ILE A 231 9.61 4.72 19.94
C ILE A 231 8.08 4.57 19.87
N ASN A 232 7.40 5.52 19.28
CA ASN A 232 5.96 5.49 19.02
C ASN A 232 5.69 6.13 17.66
N HIS A 233 5.65 5.28 16.62
CA HIS A 233 5.49 5.75 15.25
C HIS A 233 4.43 4.95 14.50
N ALA A 234 3.33 5.63 14.15
CA ALA A 234 2.13 5.00 13.59
C ALA A 234 2.38 4.27 12.26
N TRP A 235 3.34 4.68 11.44
CA TRP A 235 3.61 4.03 10.15
C TRP A 235 4.04 2.56 10.28
N SER A 236 4.61 2.18 11.42
CA SER A 236 4.98 0.79 11.68
C SER A 236 3.78 -0.12 11.97
N GLY A 237 2.59 0.45 12.15
CA GLY A 237 1.34 -0.30 12.28
C GLY A 237 0.79 -0.86 10.97
N GLY A 238 1.46 -0.65 9.85
CA GLY A 238 1.04 -1.17 8.54
C GLY A 238 0.64 -2.64 8.49
N PRO A 239 1.34 -3.57 9.16
CA PRO A 239 0.94 -4.97 9.22
C PRO A 239 -0.46 -5.22 9.76
N LEU A 240 -0.95 -4.44 10.73
CA LEU A 240 -2.30 -4.58 11.27
C LEU A 240 -3.37 -4.43 10.19
N THR A 241 -3.17 -3.48 9.26
CA THR A 241 -4.11 -3.29 8.14
C THR A 241 -4.10 -4.50 7.20
N LEU A 242 -2.95 -5.14 7.00
CA LEU A 242 -2.83 -6.30 6.12
C LEU A 242 -3.43 -7.57 6.75
N LEU A 243 -3.44 -7.69 8.07
CA LEU A 243 -4.12 -8.80 8.74
C LEU A 243 -5.63 -8.77 8.47
N SER A 244 -6.27 -7.62 8.56
CA SER A 244 -7.69 -7.49 8.23
C SER A 244 -7.95 -7.53 6.72
N GLN A 245 -7.17 -6.81 5.92
CA GLN A 245 -7.40 -6.67 4.48
C GLN A 245 -7.01 -7.92 3.68
N LYS A 246 -5.90 -8.56 4.02
CA LYS A 246 -5.35 -9.66 3.22
C LYS A 246 -5.53 -11.02 3.89
N VAL A 247 -5.22 -11.14 5.18
CA VAL A 247 -5.37 -12.44 5.85
C VAL A 247 -6.85 -12.77 6.05
N CYS A 248 -7.66 -11.88 6.62
CA CYS A 248 -9.11 -12.05 6.71
C CYS A 248 -9.84 -11.66 5.42
N GLY A 249 -9.20 -10.88 4.54
CA GLY A 249 -9.67 -10.58 3.19
C GLY A 249 -10.74 -9.49 3.13
N ILE A 250 -10.91 -8.66 4.15
CA ILE A 250 -11.96 -7.63 4.23
C ILE A 250 -11.49 -6.37 3.49
N GLU A 251 -12.00 -6.14 2.29
CA GLU A 251 -11.66 -4.94 1.51
C GLU A 251 -12.92 -4.30 0.91
N PRO A 252 -13.08 -2.97 0.99
CA PRO A 252 -14.21 -2.30 0.37
C PRO A 252 -14.17 -2.44 -1.15
N THR A 253 -15.33 -2.55 -1.77
CA THR A 253 -15.53 -2.49 -3.23
C THR A 253 -16.34 -1.26 -3.65
N SER A 254 -16.86 -0.53 -2.66
CA SER A 254 -17.42 0.81 -2.81
C SER A 254 -17.08 1.65 -1.56
N PRO A 255 -17.14 3.00 -1.64
CA PRO A 255 -16.83 3.85 -0.51
C PRO A 255 -17.63 3.49 0.75
N GLY A 256 -16.95 3.51 1.91
CA GLY A 256 -17.53 3.28 3.22
C GLY A 256 -17.99 1.84 3.49
N PHE A 257 -17.55 0.86 2.73
CA PHE A 257 -17.98 -0.54 2.85
C PHE A 257 -19.46 -0.80 2.58
N ARG A 258 -20.12 0.04 1.81
CA ARG A 258 -21.50 -0.26 1.35
C ARG A 258 -21.54 -1.59 0.61
N THR A 259 -20.53 -1.84 -0.21
CA THR A 259 -20.21 -3.16 -0.72
C THR A 259 -18.75 -3.49 -0.43
N PHE A 260 -18.46 -4.74 -0.11
CA PHE A 260 -17.10 -5.19 0.17
C PHE A 260 -16.89 -6.63 -0.25
N LYS A 261 -15.63 -7.03 -0.35
CA LYS A 261 -15.27 -8.43 -0.56
C LYS A 261 -14.66 -9.03 0.71
N ILE A 262 -14.82 -10.35 0.84
CA ILE A 262 -14.12 -11.19 1.80
C ILE A 262 -13.33 -12.21 0.99
N SER A 263 -12.01 -11.99 0.86
CA SER A 263 -11.12 -12.81 0.02
C SER A 263 -9.87 -13.21 0.79
N PRO A 264 -9.98 -14.18 1.72
CA PRO A 264 -8.91 -14.46 2.68
C PRO A 264 -7.71 -15.17 2.08
N GLN A 265 -6.53 -14.84 2.61
CA GLN A 265 -5.25 -15.44 2.28
C GLN A 265 -4.53 -15.86 3.56
N LEU A 266 -4.95 -16.99 4.16
CA LEU A 266 -4.44 -17.44 5.46
C LEU A 266 -2.97 -17.89 5.44
N GLY A 267 -2.39 -18.15 4.27
CA GLY A 267 -1.03 -18.69 4.20
C GLY A 267 -0.87 -19.97 5.02
N SER A 268 0.02 -19.92 6.02
CA SER A 268 0.29 -21.03 6.96
C SER A 268 -0.67 -21.12 8.14
N LEU A 269 -1.57 -20.13 8.34
CA LEU A 269 -2.48 -20.10 9.47
C LEU A 269 -3.62 -21.12 9.31
N SER A 270 -4.03 -21.71 10.43
CA SER A 270 -5.20 -22.59 10.51
C SER A 270 -6.50 -21.84 10.80
N GLU A 271 -6.40 -20.64 11.35
CA GLU A 271 -7.54 -19.78 11.66
C GLU A 271 -7.15 -18.30 11.60
N ALA A 272 -8.12 -17.44 11.36
CA ALA A 272 -7.99 -16.00 11.46
C ALA A 272 -9.36 -15.39 11.76
N SER A 273 -9.36 -14.29 12.51
CA SER A 273 -10.57 -13.50 12.73
C SER A 273 -10.27 -12.02 12.76
N ALA A 274 -11.24 -11.24 12.33
CA ALA A 274 -11.18 -9.78 12.38
C ALA A 274 -12.56 -9.21 12.64
N SER A 275 -12.59 -8.07 13.35
CA SER A 275 -13.75 -7.22 13.55
C SER A 275 -13.39 -5.83 13.05
N LEU A 276 -14.21 -5.28 12.16
CA LEU A 276 -14.00 -3.98 11.54
C LEU A 276 -15.23 -3.11 11.72
N GLU A 277 -15.07 -1.99 12.42
CA GLU A 277 -16.13 -1.00 12.56
C GLU A 277 -16.27 -0.19 11.26
N THR A 278 -17.50 -0.06 10.80
CA THR A 278 -17.85 0.75 9.62
C THR A 278 -19.00 1.70 9.95
N HIS A 279 -19.30 2.61 9.05
CA HIS A 279 -20.44 3.51 9.13
C HIS A 279 -21.80 2.77 9.23
N TYR A 280 -21.83 1.53 8.74
CA TYR A 280 -23.01 0.67 8.72
C TYR A 280 -23.07 -0.30 9.92
N GLY A 281 -22.05 -0.32 10.78
CA GLY A 281 -21.90 -1.26 11.87
C GLY A 281 -20.68 -2.17 11.68
N THR A 282 -20.57 -3.17 12.53
CA THR A 282 -19.41 -4.03 12.63
C THR A 282 -19.45 -5.17 11.61
N ILE A 283 -18.43 -5.25 10.76
CA ILE A 283 -18.14 -6.44 9.95
C ILE A 283 -17.35 -7.41 10.82
N GLN A 284 -17.81 -8.65 10.98
CA GLN A 284 -17.05 -9.70 11.66
C GLN A 284 -16.76 -10.84 10.69
N VAL A 285 -15.53 -11.29 10.70
CA VAL A 285 -15.06 -12.43 9.91
C VAL A 285 -14.28 -13.37 10.79
N SER A 286 -14.72 -14.62 10.87
CA SER A 286 -13.98 -15.71 11.50
C SER A 286 -13.83 -16.86 10.51
N ILE A 287 -12.61 -17.35 10.36
CA ILE A 287 -12.25 -18.35 9.36
C ILE A 287 -11.48 -19.47 10.07
N LYS A 288 -11.90 -20.72 9.85
CA LYS A 288 -11.16 -21.90 10.26
C LYS A 288 -10.83 -22.77 9.05
N LYS A 289 -9.57 -23.18 8.95
CA LYS A 289 -9.05 -23.98 7.84
C LYS A 289 -8.62 -25.37 8.37
N LYS A 290 -9.14 -26.42 7.75
CA LYS A 290 -8.70 -27.81 7.97
C LYS A 290 -8.37 -28.47 6.64
N GLY A 291 -7.09 -28.62 6.36
CA GLY A 291 -6.60 -29.04 5.03
C GLY A 291 -7.02 -28.05 3.96
N LYS A 292 -7.76 -28.50 2.95
CA LYS A 292 -8.29 -27.66 1.85
C LYS A 292 -9.65 -27.04 2.14
N ARG A 293 -10.32 -27.44 3.25
CA ARG A 293 -11.66 -26.92 3.61
C ARG A 293 -11.52 -25.69 4.48
N MET A 294 -12.35 -24.70 4.22
CA MET A 294 -12.50 -23.50 5.04
C MET A 294 -13.93 -23.36 5.48
N LYS A 295 -14.10 -23.03 6.77
CA LYS A 295 -15.39 -22.65 7.35
C LYS A 295 -15.35 -21.18 7.68
N PHE A 296 -16.40 -20.49 7.33
CA PHE A 296 -16.57 -19.05 7.53
C PHE A 296 -17.76 -18.82 8.47
N ASP A 297 -17.56 -17.96 9.43
CA ASP A 297 -18.59 -17.40 10.29
C ASP A 297 -18.50 -15.87 10.13
N LEU A 298 -19.57 -15.28 9.57
CA LEU A 298 -19.53 -13.91 9.03
C LEU A 298 -20.71 -13.12 9.57
N GLN A 299 -20.47 -11.90 10.04
CA GLN A 299 -21.51 -10.90 10.32
C GLN A 299 -21.38 -9.76 9.32
N ILE A 300 -22.47 -9.52 8.56
CA ILE A 300 -22.57 -8.46 7.55
C ILE A 300 -23.58 -7.43 8.04
N PRO A 301 -23.17 -6.14 8.19
CA PRO A 301 -24.05 -5.09 8.69
C PRO A 301 -25.25 -4.81 7.78
N GLU A 302 -26.33 -4.31 8.36
CA GLU A 302 -27.49 -3.82 7.62
C GLU A 302 -27.12 -2.71 6.63
N GLY A 303 -27.78 -2.69 5.47
CA GLY A 303 -27.51 -1.71 4.41
C GLY A 303 -26.23 -1.99 3.60
N THR A 304 -25.54 -3.12 3.86
CA THR A 304 -24.34 -3.52 3.12
C THR A 304 -24.49 -4.88 2.45
N SER A 305 -23.57 -5.21 1.56
CA SER A 305 -23.44 -6.56 1.00
C SER A 305 -21.97 -6.95 0.79
N ALA A 306 -21.70 -8.25 0.86
CA ALA A 306 -20.38 -8.79 0.66
C ALA A 306 -20.31 -9.80 -0.48
N GLU A 307 -19.16 -9.86 -1.16
CA GLU A 307 -18.80 -10.97 -2.02
C GLU A 307 -17.74 -11.83 -1.33
N LEU A 308 -18.11 -13.02 -0.89
CA LEU A 308 -17.15 -14.01 -0.41
C LEU A 308 -16.48 -14.69 -1.60
N ILE A 309 -15.15 -14.55 -1.68
CA ILE A 309 -14.30 -15.17 -2.71
C ILE A 309 -13.40 -16.20 -2.03
N LYS A 310 -13.71 -17.48 -2.23
CA LYS A 310 -12.92 -18.57 -1.65
C LYS A 310 -11.60 -18.78 -2.42
N PRO A 311 -10.56 -19.36 -1.81
CA PRO A 311 -9.27 -19.61 -2.48
C PRO A 311 -9.34 -20.47 -3.76
N ASN A 312 -10.39 -21.28 -3.90
CA ASN A 312 -10.64 -22.06 -5.11
C ASN A 312 -11.34 -21.26 -6.22
N GLY A 313 -11.54 -19.94 -6.04
CA GLY A 313 -12.19 -19.06 -6.99
C GLY A 313 -13.72 -19.02 -6.90
N THR A 314 -14.36 -19.85 -6.06
CA THR A 314 -15.82 -19.82 -5.87
C THR A 314 -16.23 -18.48 -5.26
N ARG A 315 -17.28 -17.87 -5.82
CA ARG A 315 -17.86 -16.60 -5.37
C ARG A 315 -19.27 -16.81 -4.82
N LYS A 316 -19.58 -16.13 -3.73
CA LYS A 316 -20.90 -16.12 -3.12
C LYS A 316 -21.28 -14.72 -2.67
N HIS A 317 -22.41 -14.21 -3.17
CA HIS A 317 -22.96 -12.94 -2.68
C HIS A 317 -23.72 -13.18 -1.37
N LEU A 318 -23.50 -12.30 -0.42
CA LEU A 318 -24.07 -12.33 0.92
C LEU A 318 -24.71 -10.97 1.23
N GLY A 319 -25.98 -10.99 1.61
CA GLY A 319 -26.70 -9.83 2.14
C GLY A 319 -26.40 -9.62 3.62
N PRO A 320 -27.08 -8.64 4.26
CA PRO A 320 -26.96 -8.40 5.70
C PRO A 320 -27.32 -9.63 6.53
N GLY A 321 -26.76 -9.72 7.74
CA GLY A 321 -27.04 -10.77 8.70
C GLY A 321 -25.87 -11.69 8.99
N HIS A 322 -26.14 -12.76 9.73
CA HIS A 322 -25.16 -13.78 10.11
C HIS A 322 -25.13 -14.91 9.08
N HIS A 323 -23.95 -15.30 8.66
CA HIS A 323 -23.75 -16.34 7.65
C HIS A 323 -22.72 -17.36 8.08
N GLN A 324 -23.07 -18.63 7.99
CA GLN A 324 -22.12 -19.76 8.08
C GLN A 324 -21.97 -20.38 6.70
N VAL A 325 -20.72 -20.48 6.23
CA VAL A 325 -20.38 -20.96 4.89
C VAL A 325 -19.23 -21.95 4.98
N ASP A 326 -19.39 -23.11 4.34
CA ASP A 326 -18.37 -24.17 4.20
C ASP A 326 -17.63 -24.04 2.87
#